data_fe1d2db585809aba3bc156abd0277c07
#
_entry.id   fe1d2db585809aba3bc156abd0277c07
#
_cell.length_a   1.000
_cell.length_b   1.000
_cell.length_c   1.000
_cell.angle_alpha   90.00
_cell.angle_beta   90.00
_cell.angle_gamma   90.00
#
_symmetry.space_group_name_H-M   'P 1'
#
loop_
_entity.id
_entity.type
_entity.pdbx_description
1 polymer ?
#
loop_
_entity_poly.entity_id
_entity_poly.type
_entity_poly.pdbx_seq_one_letter_code
_entity_poly.pdbx_strand_id
1 'polypeptide(L)'
;IDISQAEVVNNADWLHKLTFTEMLQLAGKVTVAQMMTRDDFAKRYAEGKPIAIHEFFYPLMQAYDSVAIDADIELGGTDQRFNTLLGRDIQAAYGKKYPQLVMMLPLLEGTDGVVKMSKTYPEHCISLTDSAKDMFGKLMSIPDTLITRYYSLLTDVPQAELEKMDEQIASNSINPRDIKMALAHMITEEYHGKEG
;
A
#
# COMPACT_ATOMS: atom_id res chain seq x y z
N ILE A 1 -2.86 -6.71 -14.83
CA ILE A 1 -4.09 -7.39 -14.33
C ILE A 1 -5.06 -7.52 -15.48
N ASP A 2 -5.56 -8.71 -15.72
CA ASP A 2 -6.63 -8.94 -16.68
C ASP A 2 -7.96 -8.44 -16.10
N ILE A 3 -8.40 -7.26 -16.57
CA ILE A 3 -9.61 -6.59 -16.09
C ILE A 3 -10.87 -7.45 -16.34
N SER A 4 -10.85 -8.34 -17.31
CA SER A 4 -11.98 -9.22 -17.62
C SER A 4 -12.24 -10.26 -16.50
N GLN A 5 -11.24 -10.53 -15.67
CA GLN A 5 -11.32 -11.44 -14.51
C GLN A 5 -11.41 -10.69 -13.19
N ALA A 6 -11.39 -9.36 -13.21
CA ALA A 6 -11.48 -8.53 -12.02
C ALA A 6 -12.93 -8.11 -11.76
N GLU A 7 -13.39 -8.26 -10.54
CA GLU A 7 -14.67 -7.74 -10.07
C GLU A 7 -14.44 -6.44 -9.29
N VAL A 8 -15.09 -5.36 -9.72
CA VAL A 8 -15.08 -4.09 -8.99
C VAL A 8 -16.35 -4.00 -8.15
N VAL A 9 -16.19 -3.99 -6.83
CA VAL A 9 -17.29 -3.92 -5.89
C VAL A 9 -17.23 -2.64 -5.07
N ASN A 10 -18.39 -2.17 -4.60
CA ASN A 10 -18.49 -1.01 -3.74
C ASN A 10 -18.95 -1.44 -2.34
N ASN A 11 -18.20 -1.10 -1.31
CA ASN A 11 -18.55 -1.49 0.06
C ASN A 11 -19.86 -0.89 0.57
N ALA A 12 -20.42 0.14 -0.08
CA ALA A 12 -21.76 0.61 0.19
C ALA A 12 -22.82 -0.49 0.00
N ASP A 13 -22.56 -1.48 -0.86
CA ASP A 13 -23.50 -2.57 -1.17
C ASP A 13 -23.81 -3.46 0.04
N TRP A 14 -22.88 -3.55 0.99
CA TRP A 14 -23.07 -4.29 2.25
C TRP A 14 -23.10 -3.36 3.47
N LEU A 15 -22.30 -2.30 3.55
CA LEU A 15 -22.27 -1.41 4.71
C LEU A 15 -23.58 -0.67 4.93
N HIS A 16 -24.27 -0.22 3.85
CA HIS A 16 -25.57 0.41 3.96
C HIS A 16 -26.68 -0.53 4.42
N LYS A 17 -26.49 -1.84 4.33
CA LYS A 17 -27.45 -2.84 4.78
C LYS A 17 -27.29 -3.20 6.25
N LEU A 18 -26.14 -2.87 6.86
CA LEU A 18 -25.90 -3.12 8.27
C LEU A 18 -26.85 -2.27 9.11
N THR A 19 -27.65 -2.96 9.93
CA THR A 19 -28.48 -2.32 10.94
C THR A 19 -27.63 -1.82 12.10
N PHE A 20 -28.17 -0.91 12.89
CA PHE A 20 -27.49 -0.44 14.10
C PHE A 20 -27.12 -1.59 15.05
N THR A 21 -27.99 -2.60 15.15
CA THR A 21 -27.73 -3.80 15.97
C THR A 21 -26.52 -4.58 15.47
N GLU A 22 -26.41 -4.78 14.15
CA GLU A 22 -25.26 -5.46 13.54
C GLU A 22 -23.98 -4.67 13.69
N MET A 23 -24.04 -3.35 13.59
CA MET A 23 -22.89 -2.49 13.88
C MET A 23 -22.42 -2.59 15.34
N LEU A 24 -23.34 -2.68 16.30
CA LEU A 24 -22.99 -2.93 17.70
C LEU A 24 -22.37 -4.31 17.91
N GLN A 25 -22.88 -5.33 17.21
CA GLN A 25 -22.30 -6.69 17.24
C GLN A 25 -20.90 -6.72 16.64
N LEU A 26 -20.67 -6.01 15.55
CA LEU A 26 -19.35 -5.84 14.95
C LEU A 26 -18.40 -5.12 15.90
N ALA A 27 -18.82 -3.97 16.46
CA ALA A 27 -18.03 -3.20 17.43
C ALA A 27 -17.68 -4.02 18.68
N GLY A 28 -18.59 -4.90 19.13
CA GLY A 28 -18.38 -5.79 20.28
C GLY A 28 -17.30 -6.87 20.05
N LYS A 29 -16.83 -7.07 18.82
CA LYS A 29 -15.76 -8.03 18.51
C LYS A 29 -14.35 -7.48 18.72
N VAL A 30 -14.22 -6.17 18.98
CA VAL A 30 -12.92 -5.48 19.13
C VAL A 30 -12.97 -4.63 20.40
N THR A 31 -11.87 -4.60 21.11
CA THR A 31 -11.75 -3.78 22.32
C THR A 31 -11.13 -2.42 22.02
N VAL A 32 -11.41 -1.42 22.87
CA VAL A 32 -10.73 -0.12 22.81
C VAL A 32 -9.21 -0.29 22.92
N ALA A 33 -8.74 -1.20 23.78
CA ALA A 33 -7.30 -1.47 23.91
C ALA A 33 -6.68 -1.95 22.59
N GLN A 34 -7.36 -2.81 21.84
CA GLN A 34 -6.91 -3.23 20.50
C GLN A 34 -6.89 -2.04 19.52
N MET A 35 -7.94 -1.21 19.49
CA MET A 35 -7.96 -0.02 18.64
C MET A 35 -6.81 0.94 18.97
N MET A 36 -6.46 1.07 20.25
CA MET A 36 -5.38 1.94 20.71
C MET A 36 -3.97 1.41 20.37
N THR A 37 -3.82 0.20 19.83
CA THR A 37 -2.54 -0.27 19.28
C THR A 37 -2.24 0.27 17.87
N ARG A 38 -3.22 0.92 17.25
CA ARG A 38 -3.01 1.60 15.98
C ARG A 38 -2.17 2.85 16.20
N ASP A 39 -1.06 2.99 15.44
CA ASP A 39 -0.03 4.00 15.66
C ASP A 39 -0.57 5.43 15.74
N ASP A 40 -1.51 5.81 14.86
CA ASP A 40 -2.09 7.15 14.86
C ASP A 40 -2.97 7.42 16.09
N PHE A 41 -3.76 6.44 16.54
CA PHE A 41 -4.55 6.58 17.76
C PHE A 41 -3.65 6.62 19.00
N ALA A 42 -2.66 5.73 19.10
CA ALA A 42 -1.69 5.72 20.19
C ALA A 42 -0.97 7.06 20.30
N LYS A 43 -0.48 7.60 19.17
CA LYS A 43 0.21 8.87 19.13
C LYS A 43 -0.69 10.05 19.55
N ARG A 44 -1.89 10.15 18.95
CA ARG A 44 -2.84 11.22 19.27
C ARG A 44 -3.27 11.18 20.72
N TYR A 45 -3.50 9.99 21.26
CA TYR A 45 -3.85 9.82 22.67
C TYR A 45 -2.73 10.28 23.60
N ALA A 46 -1.48 9.88 23.32
CA ALA A 46 -0.31 10.30 24.09
C ALA A 46 -0.08 11.82 24.04
N GLU A 47 -0.44 12.46 22.93
CA GLU A 47 -0.36 13.92 22.74
C GLU A 47 -1.57 14.67 23.33
N GLY A 48 -2.53 13.97 23.95
CA GLY A 48 -3.76 14.57 24.45
C GLY A 48 -4.70 15.11 23.38
N LYS A 49 -4.52 14.70 22.13
CA LYS A 49 -5.39 15.09 21.00
C LYS A 49 -6.69 14.30 21.02
N PRO A 50 -7.84 14.93 20.70
CA PRO A 50 -9.11 14.25 20.73
C PRO A 50 -9.17 13.13 19.68
N ILE A 51 -9.82 12.02 20.05
CA ILE A 51 -10.20 10.92 19.17
C ILE A 51 -11.71 10.78 19.28
N ALA A 52 -12.43 10.99 18.19
CA ALA A 52 -13.89 10.85 18.20
C ALA A 52 -14.28 9.37 18.07
N ILE A 53 -15.37 8.98 18.73
CA ILE A 53 -15.84 7.57 18.74
C ILE A 53 -16.05 7.01 17.33
N HIS A 54 -16.58 7.84 16.41
CA HIS A 54 -16.82 7.38 15.04
C HIS A 54 -15.53 7.00 14.29
N GLU A 55 -14.36 7.51 14.70
CA GLU A 55 -13.09 7.18 14.08
C GLU A 55 -12.73 5.70 14.29
N PHE A 56 -13.20 5.08 15.37
CA PHE A 56 -13.03 3.64 15.61
C PHE A 56 -13.86 2.77 14.66
N PHE A 57 -14.92 3.31 14.07
CA PHE A 57 -15.72 2.55 13.10
C PHE A 57 -15.01 2.37 11.75
N TYR A 58 -14.11 3.28 11.36
CA TYR A 58 -13.41 3.15 10.08
C TYR A 58 -12.63 1.82 9.96
N PRO A 59 -11.75 1.45 10.91
CA PRO A 59 -11.07 0.16 10.86
C PRO A 59 -12.03 -1.05 10.90
N LEU A 60 -13.14 -0.92 11.63
CA LEU A 60 -14.16 -1.98 11.70
C LEU A 60 -14.89 -2.17 10.37
N MET A 61 -15.25 -1.08 9.70
CA MET A 61 -15.89 -1.14 8.38
C MET A 61 -14.96 -1.77 7.34
N GLN A 62 -13.70 -1.37 7.32
CA GLN A 62 -12.69 -1.98 6.45
C GLN A 62 -12.49 -3.48 6.77
N ALA A 63 -12.45 -3.85 8.04
CA ALA A 63 -12.35 -5.24 8.46
C ALA A 63 -13.58 -6.06 8.05
N TYR A 64 -14.77 -5.46 8.07
CA TYR A 64 -16.00 -6.11 7.63
C TYR A 64 -16.06 -6.27 6.11
N ASP A 65 -15.39 -5.40 5.33
CA ASP A 65 -15.25 -5.59 3.88
C ASP A 65 -14.65 -6.96 3.57
N SER A 66 -13.61 -7.38 4.30
CA SER A 66 -12.99 -8.71 4.15
C SER A 66 -13.96 -9.87 4.44
N VAL A 67 -14.92 -9.66 5.35
CA VAL A 67 -16.00 -10.65 5.62
C VAL A 67 -16.99 -10.66 4.47
N ALA A 68 -17.44 -9.49 4.02
CA ALA A 68 -18.49 -9.35 3.01
C ALA A 68 -18.10 -9.94 1.66
N ILE A 69 -16.82 -9.79 1.26
CA ILE A 69 -16.30 -10.35 0.00
C ILE A 69 -15.69 -11.75 0.17
N ASP A 70 -15.72 -12.31 1.39
CA ASP A 70 -15.12 -13.60 1.74
C ASP A 70 -13.65 -13.72 1.28
N ALA A 71 -12.86 -12.67 1.48
CA ALA A 71 -11.48 -12.58 1.00
C ALA A 71 -10.60 -13.73 1.52
N ASP A 72 -9.82 -14.36 0.64
CA ASP A 72 -8.81 -15.37 0.98
C ASP A 72 -7.41 -14.77 1.10
N ILE A 73 -7.13 -13.72 0.35
CA ILE A 73 -5.88 -12.96 0.38
C ILE A 73 -6.22 -11.47 0.30
N GLU A 74 -5.67 -10.68 1.21
CA GLU A 74 -5.75 -9.21 1.16
C GLU A 74 -4.35 -8.63 0.93
N LEU A 75 -4.22 -7.76 -0.08
CA LEU A 75 -3.00 -7.05 -0.42
C LEU A 75 -3.06 -5.63 0.13
N GLY A 76 -1.98 -5.17 0.74
CA GLY A 76 -1.92 -3.80 1.24
C GLY A 76 -0.50 -3.29 1.43
N GLY A 77 -0.37 -1.99 1.62
CA GLY A 77 0.88 -1.39 2.08
C GLY A 77 1.10 -1.66 3.58
N THR A 78 2.36 -1.55 4.02
CA THR A 78 2.71 -1.73 5.45
C THR A 78 1.99 -0.76 6.38
N ASP A 79 1.53 0.39 5.88
CA ASP A 79 0.68 1.35 6.61
C ASP A 79 -0.73 0.82 6.87
N GLN A 80 -1.20 -0.19 6.14
CA GLN A 80 -2.49 -0.84 6.32
C GLN A 80 -2.44 -2.04 7.27
N ARG A 81 -1.28 -2.33 7.87
CA ARG A 81 -1.06 -3.52 8.68
C ARG A 81 -2.13 -3.74 9.74
N PHE A 82 -2.48 -2.70 10.49
CA PHE A 82 -3.50 -2.81 11.53
C PHE A 82 -4.86 -3.21 10.93
N ASN A 83 -5.29 -2.50 9.89
CA ASN A 83 -6.62 -2.69 9.30
C ASN A 83 -6.78 -4.08 8.65
N THR A 84 -5.76 -4.53 7.90
CA THR A 84 -5.80 -5.84 7.21
C THR A 84 -5.73 -7.01 8.19
N LEU A 85 -4.93 -6.89 9.27
CA LEU A 85 -4.92 -7.90 10.33
C LEU A 85 -6.24 -7.92 11.12
N LEU A 86 -6.84 -6.75 11.34
CA LEU A 86 -8.17 -6.69 11.95
C LEU A 86 -9.22 -7.39 11.07
N GLY A 87 -9.14 -7.25 9.74
CA GLY A 87 -9.99 -8.00 8.80
C GLY A 87 -9.93 -9.50 9.02
N ARG A 88 -8.72 -10.03 9.19
CA ARG A 88 -8.50 -11.44 9.52
C ARG A 88 -9.14 -11.87 10.85
N ASP A 89 -8.98 -11.04 11.89
CA ASP A 89 -9.56 -11.30 13.21
C ASP A 89 -11.10 -11.28 13.16
N ILE A 90 -11.68 -10.34 12.44
CA ILE A 90 -13.12 -10.21 12.25
C ILE A 90 -13.66 -11.39 11.43
N GLN A 91 -12.99 -11.83 10.37
CA GLN A 91 -13.38 -13.05 9.65
C GLN A 91 -13.45 -14.27 10.58
N ALA A 92 -12.44 -14.46 11.44
CA ALA A 92 -12.45 -15.54 12.44
C ALA A 92 -13.62 -15.40 13.41
N ALA A 93 -13.91 -14.18 13.88
CA ALA A 93 -15.03 -13.89 14.77
C ALA A 93 -16.42 -14.07 14.11
N TYR A 94 -16.48 -14.06 12.78
CA TYR A 94 -17.66 -14.40 11.99
C TYR A 94 -17.68 -15.89 11.56
N GLY A 95 -16.72 -16.69 12.03
CA GLY A 95 -16.73 -18.15 11.85
C GLY A 95 -16.01 -18.66 10.60
N LYS A 96 -15.25 -17.81 9.90
CA LYS A 96 -14.41 -18.26 8.78
C LYS A 96 -13.31 -19.19 9.32
N LYS A 97 -13.33 -20.45 8.88
CA LYS A 97 -12.39 -21.49 9.37
C LYS A 97 -10.94 -21.18 9.03
N TYR A 98 -10.73 -20.61 7.87
CA TYR A 98 -9.41 -20.19 7.38
C TYR A 98 -9.47 -18.70 7.02
N PRO A 99 -9.20 -17.82 8.00
CA PRO A 99 -9.16 -16.38 7.72
C PRO A 99 -8.10 -16.03 6.68
N GLN A 100 -8.32 -14.93 5.98
CA GLN A 100 -7.47 -14.46 4.88
C GLN A 100 -5.98 -14.41 5.23
N LEU A 101 -5.14 -14.64 4.24
CA LEU A 101 -3.73 -14.28 4.30
C LEU A 101 -3.58 -12.79 4.02
N VAL A 102 -2.66 -12.14 4.71
CA VAL A 102 -2.34 -10.74 4.49
C VAL A 102 -0.96 -10.63 3.88
N MET A 103 -0.89 -10.04 2.70
CA MET A 103 0.37 -9.76 2.00
C MET A 103 0.62 -8.26 2.01
N MET A 104 1.73 -7.84 2.64
CA MET A 104 2.07 -6.43 2.79
C MET A 104 3.31 -6.08 2.00
N LEU A 105 3.19 -5.01 1.21
CA LEU A 105 4.30 -4.45 0.48
C LEU A 105 4.82 -3.19 1.18
N PRO A 106 6.14 -2.98 1.20
CA PRO A 106 6.72 -1.72 1.65
C PRO A 106 6.15 -0.55 0.85
N LEU A 107 6.05 0.61 1.50
CA LEU A 107 5.65 1.83 0.82
C LEU A 107 6.80 2.33 -0.05
N LEU A 108 6.43 2.86 -1.21
CA LEU A 108 7.36 3.53 -2.12
C LEU A 108 7.38 5.03 -1.78
N GLU A 109 8.58 5.58 -1.63
CA GLU A 109 8.79 7.00 -1.45
C GLU A 109 8.55 7.75 -2.78
N GLY A 110 8.07 8.99 -2.70
CA GLY A 110 7.92 9.86 -3.86
C GLY A 110 9.26 10.32 -4.45
N THR A 111 9.22 11.06 -5.54
CA THR A 111 10.42 11.56 -6.22
C THR A 111 11.25 12.53 -5.37
N ASP A 112 10.70 13.04 -4.26
CA ASP A 112 11.42 13.81 -3.24
C ASP A 112 12.32 12.97 -2.33
N GLY A 113 12.13 11.65 -2.32
CA GLY A 113 12.89 10.70 -1.51
C GLY A 113 12.60 10.71 -0.02
N VAL A 114 11.55 11.39 0.42
CA VAL A 114 11.25 11.59 1.85
C VAL A 114 9.83 11.15 2.21
N VAL A 115 8.85 11.63 1.46
CA VAL A 115 7.44 11.35 1.74
C VAL A 115 6.98 10.16 0.93
N LYS A 116 6.13 9.29 1.52
CA LYS A 116 5.53 8.20 0.75
C LYS A 116 4.81 8.76 -0.48
N MET A 117 4.94 8.08 -1.60
CA MET A 117 4.22 8.42 -2.82
C MET A 117 2.72 8.43 -2.56
N SER A 118 2.07 9.55 -2.80
CA SER A 118 0.62 9.69 -2.56
C SER A 118 0.00 10.74 -3.48
N LYS A 119 -1.31 10.62 -3.70
CA LYS A 119 -2.10 11.61 -4.46
C LYS A 119 -2.16 13.00 -3.79
N THR A 120 -1.79 13.08 -2.51
CA THR A 120 -1.76 14.35 -1.76
C THR A 120 -0.64 15.26 -2.26
N TYR A 121 0.42 14.67 -2.78
CA TYR A 121 1.58 15.38 -3.33
C TYR A 121 1.80 14.91 -4.78
N PRO A 122 0.95 15.38 -5.72
CA PRO A 122 0.97 14.90 -7.10
C PRO A 122 2.30 15.21 -7.83
N GLU A 123 3.02 16.26 -7.42
CA GLU A 123 4.33 16.64 -7.93
C GLU A 123 5.42 15.59 -7.62
N HIS A 124 5.27 14.84 -6.55
CA HIS A 124 6.20 13.76 -6.15
C HIS A 124 5.65 12.37 -6.47
N CYS A 125 4.52 12.29 -7.16
CA CYS A 125 3.85 11.05 -7.50
C CYS A 125 4.10 10.68 -8.97
N ILE A 126 4.58 9.46 -9.20
CA ILE A 126 4.63 8.85 -10.52
C ILE A 126 3.30 8.11 -10.70
N SER A 127 2.43 8.67 -11.55
CA SER A 127 1.10 8.08 -11.79
C SER A 127 1.17 7.01 -12.88
N LEU A 128 0.39 5.94 -12.71
CA LEU A 128 0.19 4.95 -13.79
C LEU A 128 -0.50 5.54 -15.02
N THR A 129 -1.10 6.73 -14.88
CA THR A 129 -1.75 7.47 -15.97
C THR A 129 -0.89 8.61 -16.51
N ASP A 130 0.33 8.78 -16.05
CA ASP A 130 1.29 9.73 -16.65
C ASP A 130 1.57 9.33 -18.09
N SER A 131 1.91 10.29 -18.96
CA SER A 131 2.44 9.98 -20.27
C SER A 131 3.78 9.24 -20.15
N ALA A 132 4.16 8.46 -21.17
CA ALA A 132 5.47 7.78 -21.17
C ALA A 132 6.62 8.76 -20.88
N LYS A 133 6.60 9.94 -21.52
CA LYS A 133 7.58 11.00 -21.30
C LYS A 133 7.61 11.50 -19.86
N ASP A 134 6.44 11.73 -19.24
CA ASP A 134 6.36 12.23 -17.87
C ASP A 134 6.77 11.16 -16.86
N MET A 135 6.33 9.91 -17.06
CA MET A 135 6.73 8.77 -16.24
C MET A 135 8.25 8.58 -16.27
N PHE A 136 8.84 8.55 -17.46
CA PHE A 136 10.30 8.46 -17.63
C PHE A 136 11.02 9.63 -16.94
N GLY A 137 10.56 10.85 -17.16
CA GLY A 137 11.17 12.06 -16.56
C GLY A 137 11.13 12.05 -15.04
N LYS A 138 10.00 11.64 -14.45
CA LYS A 138 9.84 11.51 -13.00
C LYS A 138 10.74 10.40 -12.43
N LEU A 139 10.83 9.24 -13.09
CA LEU A 139 11.76 8.17 -12.68
C LEU A 139 13.22 8.61 -12.74
N MET A 140 13.58 9.41 -13.73
CA MET A 140 14.93 10.01 -13.81
C MET A 140 15.21 11.03 -12.70
N SER A 141 14.19 11.62 -12.09
CA SER A 141 14.34 12.66 -11.06
C SER A 141 14.50 12.10 -9.64
N ILE A 142 14.30 10.81 -9.42
CA ILE A 142 14.46 10.22 -8.06
C ILE A 142 15.88 10.41 -7.54
N PRO A 143 16.07 10.58 -6.22
CA PRO A 143 17.39 10.58 -5.60
C PRO A 143 18.17 9.30 -5.88
N ASP A 144 19.49 9.39 -6.02
CA ASP A 144 20.35 8.22 -6.25
C ASP A 144 20.23 7.17 -5.15
N THR A 145 19.98 7.60 -3.92
CA THR A 145 19.77 6.73 -2.74
C THR A 145 18.52 5.86 -2.85
N LEU A 146 17.59 6.15 -3.74
CA LEU A 146 16.37 5.38 -3.95
C LEU A 146 16.44 4.41 -5.14
N ILE A 147 17.50 4.42 -5.92
CA ILE A 147 17.61 3.60 -7.14
C ILE A 147 17.32 2.14 -6.84
N THR A 148 18.09 1.54 -5.96
CA THR A 148 17.99 0.10 -5.64
C THR A 148 16.66 -0.24 -5.00
N ARG A 149 16.12 0.68 -4.19
CA ARG A 149 14.79 0.49 -3.61
C ARG A 149 13.69 0.47 -4.66
N TYR A 150 13.75 1.36 -5.64
CA TYR A 150 12.80 1.35 -6.76
C TYR A 150 12.93 0.07 -7.59
N TYR A 151 14.15 -0.37 -7.88
CA TYR A 151 14.36 -1.66 -8.53
C TYR A 151 13.76 -2.81 -7.74
N SER A 152 14.04 -2.86 -6.43
CA SER A 152 13.54 -3.93 -5.54
C SER A 152 12.01 -4.01 -5.45
N LEU A 153 11.32 -2.87 -5.54
CA LEU A 153 9.86 -2.82 -5.36
C LEU A 153 9.08 -2.85 -6.68
N LEU A 154 9.70 -2.47 -7.79
CA LEU A 154 9.02 -2.25 -9.05
C LEU A 154 9.50 -3.18 -10.18
N THR A 155 10.50 -4.02 -9.95
CA THR A 155 11.05 -4.90 -10.98
C THR A 155 11.32 -6.30 -10.44
N ASP A 156 11.48 -7.26 -11.34
CA ASP A 156 11.84 -8.63 -11.02
C ASP A 156 13.37 -8.87 -10.95
N VAL A 157 14.17 -7.80 -10.83
CA VAL A 157 15.63 -7.92 -10.74
C VAL A 157 16.01 -8.67 -9.46
N PRO A 158 16.80 -9.76 -9.57
CA PRO A 158 17.17 -10.58 -8.42
C PRO A 158 17.95 -9.80 -7.35
N GLN A 159 17.72 -10.13 -6.08
CA GLN A 159 18.40 -9.47 -4.94
C GLN A 159 19.95 -9.45 -5.07
N ALA A 160 20.54 -10.51 -5.58
CA ALA A 160 21.98 -10.57 -5.78
C ALA A 160 22.52 -9.56 -6.83
N GLU A 161 21.69 -9.14 -7.77
CA GLU A 161 22.03 -8.08 -8.74
C GLU A 161 21.87 -6.71 -8.11
N LEU A 162 20.85 -6.53 -7.26
CA LEU A 162 20.64 -5.30 -6.50
C LEU A 162 21.82 -5.02 -5.55
N GLU A 163 22.32 -6.03 -4.85
CA GLU A 163 23.49 -5.93 -3.97
C GLU A 163 24.74 -5.50 -4.75
N LYS A 164 24.98 -6.09 -5.93
CA LYS A 164 26.08 -5.66 -6.80
C LYS A 164 25.92 -4.22 -7.30
N MET A 165 24.69 -3.84 -7.59
CA MET A 165 24.37 -2.47 -8.02
C MET A 165 24.69 -1.45 -6.91
N ASP A 166 24.33 -1.77 -5.65
CA ASP A 166 24.68 -0.95 -4.49
C ASP A 166 26.19 -0.82 -4.31
N GLU A 167 26.94 -1.92 -4.43
CA GLU A 167 28.41 -1.89 -4.38
C GLU A 167 29.01 -1.03 -5.50
N GLN A 168 28.48 -1.12 -6.71
CA GLN A 168 28.93 -0.35 -7.85
C GLN A 168 28.64 1.16 -7.70
N ILE A 169 27.47 1.50 -7.16
CA ILE A 169 27.12 2.90 -6.85
C ILE A 169 28.04 3.42 -5.75
N ALA A 170 28.22 2.68 -4.67
CA ALA A 170 29.05 3.08 -3.54
C ALA A 170 30.53 3.26 -3.91
N SER A 171 31.05 2.42 -4.82
CA SER A 171 32.42 2.50 -5.33
C SER A 171 32.63 3.51 -6.47
N ASN A 172 31.57 4.18 -6.92
CA ASN A 172 31.56 5.04 -8.11
C ASN A 172 32.05 4.32 -9.39
N SER A 173 31.89 3.01 -9.47
CA SER A 173 32.28 2.23 -10.64
C SER A 173 31.24 2.28 -11.77
N ILE A 174 30.03 2.72 -11.47
CA ILE A 174 28.95 2.96 -12.43
C ILE A 174 28.32 4.32 -12.17
N ASN A 175 27.87 4.98 -13.23
CA ASN A 175 27.17 6.25 -13.11
C ASN A 175 25.70 6.02 -12.67
N PRO A 176 25.23 6.57 -11.54
CA PRO A 176 23.83 6.43 -11.10
C PRO A 176 22.81 6.83 -12.16
N ARG A 177 23.15 7.81 -13.01
CA ARG A 177 22.30 8.24 -14.12
C ARG A 177 21.98 7.09 -15.09
N ASP A 178 22.98 6.25 -15.41
CA ASP A 178 22.81 5.16 -16.38
C ASP A 178 21.90 4.08 -15.80
N ILE A 179 22.04 3.81 -14.50
CA ILE A 179 21.16 2.87 -13.77
C ILE A 179 19.74 3.41 -13.71
N LYS A 180 19.55 4.71 -13.39
CA LYS A 180 18.21 5.34 -13.41
C LYS A 180 17.59 5.31 -14.80
N MET A 181 18.37 5.52 -15.83
CA MET A 181 17.90 5.46 -17.21
C MET A 181 17.39 4.06 -17.57
N ALA A 182 18.13 3.02 -17.18
CA ALA A 182 17.69 1.63 -17.38
C ALA A 182 16.40 1.31 -16.60
N LEU A 183 16.30 1.74 -15.34
CA LEU A 183 15.09 1.62 -14.53
C LEU A 183 13.90 2.33 -15.18
N ALA A 184 14.09 3.59 -15.58
CA ALA A 184 13.05 4.40 -16.20
C ALA A 184 12.56 3.80 -17.51
N HIS A 185 13.48 3.27 -18.30
CA HIS A 185 13.13 2.55 -19.53
C HIS A 185 12.30 1.30 -19.26
N MET A 186 12.77 0.46 -18.31
CA MET A 186 12.10 -0.79 -17.94
C MET A 186 10.66 -0.54 -17.49
N ILE A 187 10.47 0.40 -16.57
CA ILE A 187 9.14 0.71 -16.03
C ILE A 187 8.25 1.37 -17.09
N THR A 188 8.79 2.33 -17.86
CA THR A 188 8.00 2.98 -18.91
C THR A 188 7.59 1.99 -19.99
N GLU A 189 8.48 1.07 -20.40
CA GLU A 189 8.14 0.02 -21.36
C GLU A 189 7.06 -0.93 -20.85
N GLU A 190 7.07 -1.26 -19.55
CA GLU A 190 6.04 -2.12 -18.95
C GLU A 190 4.63 -1.51 -19.04
N TYR A 191 4.51 -0.20 -18.81
CA TYR A 191 3.21 0.48 -18.76
C TYR A 191 2.75 1.04 -20.12
N HIS A 192 3.65 1.39 -21.00
CA HIS A 192 3.36 2.06 -22.29
C HIS A 192 3.75 1.25 -23.52
N GLY A 193 4.43 0.10 -23.32
CA GLY A 193 4.96 -0.71 -24.43
C GLY A 193 6.22 -0.10 -25.06
N LYS A 194 6.75 -0.79 -26.09
CA LYS A 194 8.01 -0.42 -26.77
C LYS A 194 7.95 0.85 -27.60
N GLU A 195 6.76 1.33 -27.90
CA GLU A 195 6.53 2.52 -28.75
C GLU A 195 6.19 3.77 -27.91
N GLY A 196 6.17 3.65 -26.58
CA GLY A 196 5.80 4.69 -25.63
C GLY A 196 6.92 5.69 -25.32
#